data_cfc62c4bd8af8508912e568dbf013e62
#
_entry.id   cfc62c4bd8af8508912e568dbf013e62
#
_cell.length_a   1.000
_cell.length_b   1.000
_cell.length_c   1.000
_cell.angle_alpha   90.00
_cell.angle_beta   90.00
_cell.angle_gamma   90.00
#
_symmetry.space_group_name_H-M   'P 1'
#
loop_
_entity.id
_entity.type
_entity.pdbx_description
1 polymer ?
#
loop_
_entity_poly.entity_id
_entity_poly.type
_entity_poly.pdbx_seq_one_letter_code
_entity_poly.pdbx_strand_id
1 'polypeptide(L)'
;MNPVDERPARAAAIAFVASLACGLAVVAGPSLLARTAQTSPASPQAPQTAPVPQTPQTEVQPPVFRSGVKLVVVDVSVTGADDQPIADLTPDDFELTEDGIPQKVEQASLVRIDGQPRGNGETLAIRSQEHAIAEAGRDDVRVFAVFMDDYHLDRFPQEMLPLRKALAEFIGTMMGPQDLVTVMNPITPLSALKWTRDREALVRELKTYEGRLDNFIGRSALEESQNLTRNVMRVRSQVVISALQALVMHLSGLREGRKTLVVVSRGIPLMFDVSLEPDFQALLREANRGNVIIHTLDPRGLGQGVYVHDTLHRLSGETGGQAIVNTNDLSKGLMRVIRDASHHYLIGYAPTRELNDGKFHKIAVKVKRRGAKTVARRGYWSATAAEMMPTVGATLEPAVSGALTSLQARQDDRVAHVSTGFAPGPNGAVRLTAMWRPVAGFKDRPDHLRIEARADGGPSLGTAEAALGPDGTGSVQLEVPPGALLVRFSVAAAGGEVIDRWEVPLSVPDLSGATLAVATPVFTRARTTAAFQGLRRGDAGPPSPDREFRTTDMVVVRAVVAEAAGATAAVIAEVLTRQGKVLATLPTTFTGGLHQIDLPLRSLALGEYVLRFTATRGETSVATTAAFAIVR
;
A
#
# COMPACT_ATOMS: atom_id res chain seq x y z
N MET A 1 -46.90 -13.99 53.34
CA MET A 1 -48.29 -14.25 52.84
C MET A 1 -48.19 -14.33 51.33
N ASN A 2 -48.29 -15.56 50.85
CA ASN A 2 -48.58 -15.93 49.44
C ASN A 2 -50.05 -15.65 49.13
N PRO A 3 -50.61 -15.73 47.93
CA PRO A 3 -50.31 -16.65 46.83
C PRO A 3 -50.16 -16.02 45.41
N VAL A 4 -49.44 -16.65 44.46
CA VAL A 4 -49.79 -17.68 43.46
C VAL A 4 -50.97 -17.31 42.53
N ASP A 5 -50.75 -17.18 41.24
CA ASP A 5 -51.53 -17.95 40.28
C ASP A 5 -50.87 -18.06 38.88
N GLU A 6 -51.08 -19.18 38.32
CA GLU A 6 -50.61 -19.98 37.20
C GLU A 6 -51.18 -19.58 35.82
N ARG A 7 -50.34 -19.77 34.81
CA ARG A 7 -50.48 -20.35 33.46
C ARG A 7 -51.89 -20.44 32.74
N PRO A 8 -52.00 -20.76 31.43
CA PRO A 8 -51.09 -21.50 30.54
C PRO A 8 -50.97 -21.03 29.05
N ALA A 9 -50.08 -21.75 28.39
CA ALA A 9 -49.79 -21.81 26.95
C ALA A 9 -50.99 -22.16 26.03
N ARG A 10 -50.89 -21.74 24.75
CA ARG A 10 -51.46 -22.48 23.60
C ARG A 10 -50.56 -22.38 22.38
N ALA A 11 -50.07 -23.55 21.98
CA ALA A 11 -49.52 -23.86 20.67
C ALA A 11 -50.65 -23.98 19.62
N ALA A 12 -50.38 -23.60 18.39
CA ALA A 12 -51.15 -24.09 17.24
C ALA A 12 -50.19 -24.30 16.06
N ALA A 13 -49.94 -25.56 15.79
CA ALA A 13 -49.37 -26.05 14.55
C ALA A 13 -50.50 -26.17 13.51
N ILE A 14 -50.24 -25.80 12.26
CA ILE A 14 -51.01 -26.29 11.11
C ILE A 14 -50.03 -26.69 10.02
N ALA A 15 -50.13 -27.95 9.65
CA ALA A 15 -49.42 -28.61 8.56
C ALA A 15 -50.32 -28.74 7.32
N PHE A 16 -49.69 -29.20 6.23
CA PHE A 16 -50.25 -29.74 4.98
C PHE A 16 -50.68 -28.72 3.93
N VAL A 17 -50.27 -28.88 2.65
CA VAL A 17 -50.57 -29.98 1.71
C VAL A 17 -49.53 -29.97 0.56
N ALA A 18 -49.04 -31.14 0.22
CA ALA A 18 -48.35 -31.48 -1.01
C ALA A 18 -49.37 -31.65 -2.17
N SER A 19 -48.98 -31.33 -3.37
CA SER A 19 -49.59 -31.86 -4.59
C SER A 19 -48.58 -32.05 -5.71
N LEU A 20 -48.52 -33.27 -6.09
CA LEU A 20 -47.86 -34.01 -7.16
C LEU A 20 -48.60 -33.82 -8.48
N ALA A 21 -47.89 -33.74 -9.62
CA ALA A 21 -48.19 -34.38 -10.91
C ALA A 21 -47.23 -33.88 -11.96
N CYS A 22 -46.31 -34.71 -12.45
CA CYS A 22 -46.46 -35.63 -13.55
C CYS A 22 -46.65 -34.96 -14.92
N GLY A 23 -45.68 -35.15 -15.78
CA GLY A 23 -45.98 -35.57 -17.11
C GLY A 23 -45.05 -35.16 -18.22
N LEU A 24 -44.28 -36.12 -18.62
CA LEU A 24 -43.95 -36.58 -19.99
C LEU A 24 -42.92 -35.85 -20.87
N ALA A 25 -41.96 -36.67 -21.17
CA ALA A 25 -41.02 -36.65 -22.28
C ALA A 25 -41.68 -36.71 -23.65
N VAL A 26 -40.94 -36.25 -24.67
CA VAL A 26 -40.84 -36.86 -26.01
C VAL A 26 -39.65 -36.25 -26.79
N VAL A 27 -38.59 -37.04 -27.03
CA VAL A 27 -38.02 -37.58 -28.26
C VAL A 27 -37.35 -36.62 -29.25
N ALA A 28 -36.09 -36.81 -29.34
CA ALA A 28 -35.08 -36.90 -30.38
C ALA A 28 -35.38 -36.53 -31.86
N GLY A 29 -34.35 -35.98 -32.50
CA GLY A 29 -34.06 -36.12 -33.90
C GLY A 29 -33.01 -35.14 -34.41
N PRO A 30 -31.94 -35.58 -35.04
CA PRO A 30 -30.90 -34.71 -35.57
C PRO A 30 -31.19 -34.29 -37.00
N SER A 31 -30.90 -33.03 -37.33
CA SER A 31 -30.90 -32.58 -38.74
C SER A 31 -29.57 -31.96 -39.10
N LEU A 32 -28.83 -32.69 -39.94
CA LEU A 32 -27.76 -32.14 -40.77
C LEU A 32 -28.39 -31.14 -41.75
N LEU A 33 -27.83 -29.94 -41.89
CA LEU A 33 -27.91 -29.16 -43.13
C LEU A 33 -26.67 -28.26 -43.30
N ALA A 34 -25.90 -28.65 -44.27
CA ALA A 34 -25.27 -27.93 -45.37
C ALA A 34 -24.65 -26.56 -45.15
N ARG A 35 -23.32 -26.57 -45.28
CA ARG A 35 -22.46 -25.44 -45.64
C ARG A 35 -22.86 -24.85 -46.99
N THR A 36 -23.24 -23.60 -47.07
CA THR A 36 -23.18 -22.80 -48.30
C THR A 36 -22.08 -21.73 -48.13
N ALA A 37 -21.06 -21.83 -48.97
CA ALA A 37 -20.04 -20.83 -49.17
C ALA A 37 -20.61 -19.67 -49.98
N GLN A 38 -20.55 -18.45 -49.42
CA GLN A 38 -20.76 -17.23 -50.19
C GLN A 38 -19.41 -16.59 -50.52
N THR A 39 -19.09 -16.57 -51.78
CA THR A 39 -17.99 -15.80 -52.38
C THR A 39 -18.46 -14.34 -52.54
N SER A 40 -17.72 -13.41 -51.93
CA SER A 40 -17.86 -11.97 -52.21
C SER A 40 -16.87 -11.55 -53.30
N PRO A 41 -17.24 -10.62 -54.17
CA PRO A 41 -16.38 -10.22 -55.30
C PRO A 41 -15.30 -9.22 -54.89
N ALA A 42 -14.14 -9.33 -55.53
CA ALA A 42 -12.98 -8.48 -55.38
C ALA A 42 -13.21 -7.05 -55.83
N SER A 43 -12.79 -6.07 -55.04
CA SER A 43 -12.65 -4.66 -55.43
C SER A 43 -11.29 -4.41 -56.08
N PRO A 44 -11.20 -3.49 -57.05
CA PRO A 44 -9.96 -3.28 -57.84
C PRO A 44 -8.89 -2.51 -57.04
N GLN A 45 -7.65 -3.01 -57.17
CA GLN A 45 -6.44 -2.38 -56.62
C GLN A 45 -6.10 -1.06 -57.34
N ALA A 46 -5.85 -0.02 -56.56
CA ALA A 46 -5.20 1.22 -57.01
C ALA A 46 -3.67 1.02 -57.15
N PRO A 47 -2.99 1.77 -58.05
CA PRO A 47 -1.59 1.56 -58.35
C PRO A 47 -0.65 1.91 -57.22
N GLN A 48 0.30 1.02 -56.95
CA GLN A 48 1.37 1.20 -55.97
C GLN A 48 2.38 2.24 -56.46
N THR A 49 2.55 3.32 -55.71
CA THR A 49 3.68 4.22 -55.84
C THR A 49 4.92 3.62 -55.17
N ALA A 50 6.08 3.74 -55.88
CA ALA A 50 7.34 3.19 -55.47
C ALA A 50 7.85 3.75 -54.12
N PRO A 51 8.57 2.97 -53.32
CA PRO A 51 9.05 3.41 -51.99
C PRO A 51 10.22 4.37 -52.12
N VAL A 52 10.12 5.51 -51.38
CA VAL A 52 11.20 6.44 -51.14
C VAL A 52 12.21 5.77 -50.21
N PRO A 53 13.54 5.89 -50.43
CA PRO A 53 14.54 5.30 -49.55
C PRO A 53 14.53 5.99 -48.19
N GLN A 54 14.16 5.23 -47.15
CA GLN A 54 14.29 5.66 -45.75
C GLN A 54 15.75 5.48 -45.31
N THR A 55 16.35 6.56 -44.84
CA THR A 55 17.63 6.55 -44.12
C THR A 55 17.48 5.66 -42.87
N PRO A 56 18.43 4.78 -42.54
CA PRO A 56 18.32 3.93 -41.38
C PRO A 56 18.38 4.79 -40.10
N GLN A 57 17.25 4.92 -39.43
CA GLN A 57 17.21 5.35 -38.03
C GLN A 57 17.78 4.22 -37.19
N THR A 58 18.92 4.46 -36.57
CA THR A 58 19.49 3.55 -35.59
C THR A 58 18.60 3.57 -34.36
N GLU A 59 17.68 2.65 -34.32
CA GLU A 59 16.89 2.35 -33.12
C GLU A 59 17.85 1.85 -32.04
N VAL A 60 18.10 2.68 -31.03
CA VAL A 60 18.84 2.26 -29.83
C VAL A 60 17.90 1.33 -29.06
N GLN A 61 17.97 0.04 -29.36
CA GLN A 61 17.29 -0.98 -28.55
C GLN A 61 17.89 -0.96 -27.14
N PRO A 62 17.06 -1.05 -26.09
CA PRO A 62 17.57 -1.26 -24.74
C PRO A 62 18.38 -2.57 -24.70
N PRO A 63 19.49 -2.62 -23.94
CA PRO A 63 20.36 -3.79 -23.92
C PRO A 63 19.60 -5.01 -23.36
N VAL A 64 19.24 -5.95 -24.27
CA VAL A 64 18.67 -7.24 -23.90
C VAL A 64 19.82 -8.18 -23.56
N PHE A 65 20.00 -8.48 -22.28
CA PHE A 65 20.96 -9.48 -21.81
C PHE A 65 20.54 -10.88 -22.29
N ARG A 66 21.12 -11.33 -23.38
CA ARG A 66 20.96 -12.70 -23.91
C ARG A 66 22.21 -13.51 -23.65
N SER A 67 22.38 -14.02 -22.43
CA SER A 67 23.33 -15.10 -22.18
C SER A 67 22.93 -15.83 -20.91
N GLY A 68 23.11 -17.14 -20.85
CA GLY A 68 22.82 -17.99 -19.69
C GLY A 68 23.76 -17.76 -18.48
N VAL A 69 24.54 -16.69 -18.49
CA VAL A 69 25.40 -16.24 -17.38
C VAL A 69 24.56 -15.31 -16.51
N LYS A 70 24.41 -15.64 -15.24
CA LYS A 70 23.77 -14.77 -14.27
C LYS A 70 24.69 -13.57 -13.98
N LEU A 71 24.38 -12.42 -14.55
CA LEU A 71 25.11 -11.17 -14.30
C LEU A 71 24.52 -10.44 -13.09
N VAL A 72 25.40 -9.92 -12.25
CA VAL A 72 25.02 -8.91 -11.25
C VAL A 72 25.14 -7.55 -11.91
N VAL A 73 24.05 -6.76 -11.88
CA VAL A 73 24.01 -5.41 -12.44
C VAL A 73 24.10 -4.41 -11.29
N VAL A 74 24.98 -3.42 -11.44
CA VAL A 74 25.21 -2.36 -10.43
C VAL A 74 25.06 -1.00 -11.09
N ASP A 75 24.22 -0.14 -10.50
CA ASP A 75 24.11 1.26 -10.88
C ASP A 75 25.27 2.06 -10.28
N VAL A 76 25.96 2.80 -11.12
CA VAL A 76 27.14 3.56 -10.73
C VAL A 76 27.06 4.98 -11.26
N SER A 77 26.97 5.97 -10.38
CA SER A 77 27.11 7.38 -10.74
C SER A 77 28.60 7.76 -10.71
N VAL A 78 29.08 8.38 -11.78
CA VAL A 78 30.47 8.83 -11.90
C VAL A 78 30.53 10.31 -12.26
N THR A 79 31.20 11.09 -11.42
CA THR A 79 31.38 12.53 -11.63
C THR A 79 32.84 12.93 -11.60
N GLY A 80 33.19 13.98 -12.32
CA GLY A 80 34.51 14.61 -12.27
C GLY A 80 34.74 15.46 -11.03
N ALA A 81 35.88 16.11 -10.97
CA ALA A 81 36.24 17.02 -9.89
C ALA A 81 35.31 18.24 -9.78
N ASP A 82 34.71 18.63 -10.91
CA ASP A 82 33.72 19.70 -11.06
C ASP A 82 32.27 19.28 -10.75
N ASP A 83 32.10 18.06 -10.22
CA ASP A 83 30.82 17.39 -9.98
C ASP A 83 29.97 17.17 -11.27
N GLN A 84 30.55 17.27 -12.48
CA GLN A 84 29.85 16.95 -13.73
C GLN A 84 29.93 15.44 -14.04
N PRO A 85 28.89 14.85 -14.66
CA PRO A 85 28.91 13.45 -15.06
C PRO A 85 30.00 13.16 -16.08
N ILE A 86 30.74 12.08 -15.90
CA ILE A 86 31.67 11.55 -16.90
C ILE A 86 30.89 10.57 -17.76
N ALA A 87 30.87 10.77 -19.09
CA ALA A 87 29.94 10.07 -19.97
C ALA A 87 30.61 9.15 -21.02
N ASP A 88 31.92 9.03 -21.00
CA ASP A 88 32.75 8.35 -22.01
C ASP A 88 33.54 7.16 -21.44
N LEU A 89 33.07 6.57 -20.32
CA LEU A 89 33.73 5.43 -19.70
C LEU A 89 33.35 4.12 -20.40
N THR A 90 34.32 3.25 -20.52
CA THR A 90 34.22 1.88 -21.03
C THR A 90 34.30 0.85 -19.90
N PRO A 91 33.99 -0.43 -20.09
CA PRO A 91 34.15 -1.46 -19.05
C PRO A 91 35.55 -1.51 -18.44
N ASP A 92 36.59 -1.23 -19.24
CA ASP A 92 38.00 -1.25 -18.80
C ASP A 92 38.37 -0.12 -17.87
N ASP A 93 37.58 0.96 -17.82
CA ASP A 93 37.77 2.08 -16.90
C ASP A 93 37.33 1.77 -15.47
N PHE A 94 36.56 0.70 -15.27
CA PHE A 94 36.04 0.32 -13.94
C PHE A 94 36.89 -0.73 -13.26
N GLU A 95 37.07 -0.57 -11.97
CA GLU A 95 37.61 -1.57 -11.05
C GLU A 95 36.50 -1.95 -10.08
N LEU A 96 36.06 -3.22 -10.10
CA LEU A 96 35.02 -3.74 -9.23
C LEU A 96 35.58 -4.85 -8.34
N THR A 97 35.28 -4.79 -7.06
CA THR A 97 35.55 -5.88 -6.12
C THR A 97 34.26 -6.32 -5.45
N GLU A 98 34.08 -7.63 -5.30
CA GLU A 98 33.04 -8.24 -4.50
C GLU A 98 33.69 -8.97 -3.32
N ASP A 99 33.32 -8.61 -2.08
CA ASP A 99 33.96 -9.10 -0.84
C ASP A 99 35.49 -9.00 -0.83
N GLY A 100 36.03 -7.98 -1.49
CA GLY A 100 37.46 -7.76 -1.66
C GLY A 100 38.12 -8.54 -2.80
N ILE A 101 37.37 -9.41 -3.51
CA ILE A 101 37.87 -10.17 -4.65
C ILE A 101 37.60 -9.36 -5.94
N PRO A 102 38.64 -9.07 -6.75
CA PRO A 102 38.46 -8.38 -8.03
C PRO A 102 37.53 -9.16 -8.96
N GLN A 103 36.60 -8.44 -9.60
CA GLN A 103 35.68 -8.97 -10.59
C GLN A 103 35.88 -8.26 -11.92
N LYS A 104 35.73 -8.98 -13.02
CA LYS A 104 35.80 -8.42 -14.36
C LYS A 104 34.46 -7.77 -14.72
N VAL A 105 34.49 -6.47 -15.03
CA VAL A 105 33.33 -5.78 -15.60
C VAL A 105 33.23 -6.20 -17.07
N GLU A 106 32.11 -6.83 -17.42
CA GLU A 106 31.86 -7.33 -18.77
C GLU A 106 31.14 -6.32 -19.64
N GLN A 107 30.30 -5.50 -18.98
CA GLN A 107 29.50 -4.49 -19.68
C GLN A 107 29.42 -3.20 -18.85
N ALA A 108 29.47 -2.06 -19.52
CA ALA A 108 29.17 -0.74 -18.97
C ALA A 108 28.33 0.04 -19.98
N SER A 109 27.11 0.38 -19.60
CA SER A 109 26.18 1.14 -20.44
C SER A 109 25.77 2.42 -19.73
N LEU A 110 25.99 3.58 -20.40
CA LEU A 110 25.57 4.87 -19.86
C LEU A 110 24.07 5.07 -20.10
N VAL A 111 23.33 5.24 -19.02
CA VAL A 111 21.92 5.64 -19.02
C VAL A 111 21.84 7.16 -18.88
N ARG A 112 21.11 7.80 -19.81
CA ARG A 112 20.83 9.25 -19.78
C ARG A 112 19.33 9.46 -19.85
N ILE A 113 18.77 10.08 -18.81
CA ILE A 113 17.36 10.46 -18.75
C ILE A 113 17.31 11.89 -18.22
N ASP A 114 17.04 12.86 -19.07
CA ASP A 114 17.06 14.29 -18.71
C ASP A 114 15.70 14.82 -18.23
N GLY A 115 14.66 13.99 -18.29
CA GLY A 115 13.29 14.37 -17.95
C GLY A 115 12.64 15.32 -18.93
N GLN A 116 13.21 15.47 -20.14
CA GLN A 116 12.64 16.27 -21.23
C GLN A 116 11.79 15.40 -22.15
N PRO A 117 10.73 15.96 -22.78
CA PRO A 117 9.94 15.25 -23.77
C PRO A 117 10.81 14.83 -24.96
N ARG A 118 10.70 13.58 -25.39
CA ARG A 118 11.32 13.15 -26.66
C ARG A 118 10.39 13.51 -27.82
N GLY A 119 10.88 14.31 -28.76
CA GLY A 119 10.12 14.77 -29.92
C GLY A 119 9.07 15.85 -29.57
N ASN A 120 8.02 15.94 -30.37
CA ASN A 120 6.90 16.89 -30.18
C ASN A 120 5.85 16.40 -29.16
N GLY A 121 6.21 15.50 -28.25
CA GLY A 121 5.29 14.93 -27.29
C GLY A 121 4.85 15.95 -26.24
N GLU A 122 3.56 16.16 -26.09
CA GLU A 122 3.01 16.92 -24.97
C GLU A 122 3.17 16.12 -23.66
N THR A 123 3.48 16.85 -22.59
CA THR A 123 3.49 16.28 -21.24
C THR A 123 2.06 16.01 -20.80
N LEU A 124 1.68 14.74 -20.75
CA LEU A 124 0.32 14.35 -20.36
C LEU A 124 0.12 14.46 -18.85
N ALA A 125 -0.96 15.10 -18.44
CA ALA A 125 -1.38 15.11 -17.05
C ALA A 125 -1.78 13.70 -16.60
N ILE A 126 -1.36 13.29 -15.40
CA ILE A 126 -1.76 12.01 -14.81
C ILE A 126 -3.23 12.07 -14.42
N ARG A 127 -4.04 11.15 -14.93
CA ARG A 127 -5.50 11.14 -14.76
C ARG A 127 -6.02 10.00 -13.87
N SER A 128 -5.24 8.93 -13.70
CA SER A 128 -5.58 7.77 -12.87
C SER A 128 -4.33 7.07 -12.35
N GLN A 129 -4.50 6.16 -11.40
CA GLN A 129 -3.41 5.31 -10.86
C GLN A 129 -2.82 4.42 -11.97
N GLU A 130 -3.66 3.82 -12.80
CA GLU A 130 -3.23 2.97 -13.90
C GLU A 130 -2.42 3.78 -14.92
N HIS A 131 -2.86 5.01 -15.23
CA HIS A 131 -2.10 5.92 -16.08
C HIS A 131 -0.75 6.29 -15.45
N ALA A 132 -0.70 6.54 -14.13
CA ALA A 132 0.55 6.81 -13.43
C ALA A 132 1.53 5.63 -13.51
N ILE A 133 1.05 4.40 -13.33
CA ILE A 133 1.85 3.17 -13.44
C ILE A 133 2.36 3.00 -14.87
N ALA A 134 1.52 3.20 -15.89
CA ALA A 134 1.92 3.11 -17.29
C ALA A 134 3.01 4.15 -17.64
N GLU A 135 2.85 5.40 -17.19
CA GLU A 135 3.84 6.46 -17.39
C GLU A 135 5.14 6.21 -16.60
N ALA A 136 5.05 5.69 -15.37
CA ALA A 136 6.22 5.31 -14.59
C ALA A 136 6.99 4.13 -15.19
N GLY A 137 6.33 3.29 -15.99
CA GLY A 137 6.95 2.17 -16.72
C GLY A 137 7.80 2.60 -17.91
N ARG A 138 7.72 3.84 -18.37
CA ARG A 138 8.47 4.34 -19.52
C ARG A 138 9.94 4.56 -19.18
N ASP A 139 10.83 4.22 -20.11
CA ASP A 139 12.29 4.34 -19.93
C ASP A 139 12.80 5.80 -19.96
N ASP A 140 12.02 6.72 -20.54
CA ASP A 140 12.35 8.13 -20.65
C ASP A 140 11.79 8.99 -19.49
N VAL A 141 11.09 8.39 -18.52
CA VAL A 141 10.51 9.05 -17.36
C VAL A 141 11.33 8.76 -16.12
N ARG A 142 11.78 9.80 -15.41
CA ARG A 142 12.36 9.64 -14.07
C ARG A 142 11.25 9.62 -13.01
N VAL A 143 11.36 8.71 -12.05
CA VAL A 143 10.40 8.54 -10.97
C VAL A 143 11.03 8.99 -9.65
N PHE A 144 10.41 9.96 -9.01
CA PHE A 144 10.82 10.52 -7.73
C PHE A 144 9.74 10.35 -6.67
N ALA A 145 10.11 9.82 -5.53
CA ALA A 145 9.28 9.86 -4.34
C ALA A 145 9.97 10.71 -3.26
N VAL A 146 9.23 11.58 -2.58
CA VAL A 146 9.71 12.33 -1.43
C VAL A 146 8.97 11.83 -0.20
N PHE A 147 9.70 11.23 0.72
CA PHE A 147 9.16 10.78 1.99
C PHE A 147 9.49 11.79 3.08
N MET A 148 8.46 12.41 3.63
CA MET A 148 8.57 13.41 4.68
C MET A 148 8.35 12.76 6.03
N ASP A 149 9.42 12.45 6.77
CA ASP A 149 9.34 11.83 8.08
C ASP A 149 8.95 12.84 9.17
N ASP A 150 7.69 13.26 9.16
CA ASP A 150 7.18 14.26 10.08
C ASP A 150 7.26 13.84 11.58
N TYR A 151 7.38 12.54 11.87
CA TYR A 151 7.58 12.06 13.24
C TYR A 151 8.97 12.35 13.80
N HIS A 152 10.00 12.44 12.94
CA HIS A 152 11.36 12.78 13.33
C HIS A 152 11.82 14.15 12.80
N LEU A 153 10.89 14.98 12.29
CA LEU A 153 11.14 16.37 11.93
C LEU A 153 10.55 17.30 12.96
N ASP A 154 11.25 18.38 13.27
CA ASP A 154 10.77 19.43 14.16
C ASP A 154 9.89 20.42 13.38
N ARG A 155 9.09 21.22 14.12
CA ARG A 155 8.25 22.29 13.56
C ARG A 155 8.96 23.65 13.56
N PHE A 156 10.20 23.71 14.07
CA PHE A 156 10.88 24.99 14.23
C PHE A 156 11.17 25.67 12.87
N PRO A 157 10.89 26.99 12.77
CA PRO A 157 11.06 27.74 11.51
C PRO A 157 12.49 27.65 10.95
N GLN A 158 13.52 27.61 11.80
CA GLN A 158 14.91 27.53 11.39
C GLN A 158 15.25 26.25 10.60
N GLU A 159 14.51 25.16 10.80
CA GLU A 159 14.64 23.92 10.04
C GLU A 159 13.64 23.88 8.87
N MET A 160 12.38 24.24 9.15
CA MET A 160 11.30 24.11 8.17
C MET A 160 11.38 25.11 7.01
N LEU A 161 11.82 26.36 7.24
CA LEU A 161 11.88 27.35 6.17
C LEU A 161 12.94 27.01 5.11
N PRO A 162 14.21 26.68 5.47
CA PRO A 162 15.18 26.24 4.50
C PRO A 162 14.77 24.95 3.77
N LEU A 163 14.19 23.99 4.50
CA LEU A 163 13.70 22.74 3.93
C LEU A 163 12.62 22.97 2.88
N ARG A 164 11.57 23.72 3.23
CA ARG A 164 10.47 24.04 2.30
C ARG A 164 10.97 24.77 1.05
N LYS A 165 11.91 25.70 1.21
CA LYS A 165 12.54 26.41 0.09
C LYS A 165 13.30 25.44 -0.81
N ALA A 166 14.16 24.59 -0.25
CA ALA A 166 14.96 23.65 -1.03
C ALA A 166 14.10 22.59 -1.75
N LEU A 167 13.04 22.08 -1.11
CA LEU A 167 12.11 21.14 -1.74
C LEU A 167 11.25 21.82 -2.82
N ALA A 168 10.82 23.07 -2.60
CA ALA A 168 10.10 23.83 -3.62
C ALA A 168 10.97 24.10 -4.86
N GLU A 169 12.26 24.38 -4.68
CA GLU A 169 13.21 24.53 -5.77
C GLU A 169 13.48 23.19 -6.46
N PHE A 170 13.66 22.11 -5.71
CA PHE A 170 13.85 20.76 -6.22
C PHE A 170 12.69 20.32 -7.13
N ILE A 171 11.45 20.41 -6.62
CA ILE A 171 10.26 19.98 -7.34
C ILE A 171 9.89 20.96 -8.46
N GLY A 172 9.93 22.26 -8.16
CA GLY A 172 9.44 23.29 -9.08
C GLY A 172 10.40 23.63 -10.22
N THR A 173 11.72 23.54 -9.98
CA THR A 173 12.74 24.07 -10.92
C THR A 173 13.73 23.02 -11.41
N MET A 174 14.19 22.10 -10.53
CA MET A 174 15.25 21.16 -10.89
C MET A 174 14.74 19.92 -11.62
N MET A 175 13.48 19.52 -11.40
CA MET A 175 12.86 18.41 -12.11
C MET A 175 12.48 18.77 -13.53
N GLY A 176 12.66 17.85 -14.49
CA GLY A 176 12.25 17.98 -15.89
C GLY A 176 10.73 17.80 -16.08
N PRO A 177 10.07 18.31 -17.14
CA PRO A 177 8.63 18.28 -17.35
C PRO A 177 8.03 16.86 -17.39
N GLN A 178 8.79 15.85 -17.79
CA GLN A 178 8.34 14.45 -17.85
C GLN A 178 8.47 13.71 -16.51
N ASP A 179 9.21 14.25 -15.55
CA ASP A 179 9.44 13.58 -14.28
C ASP A 179 8.12 13.35 -13.52
N LEU A 180 7.95 12.15 -13.03
CA LEU A 180 6.81 11.76 -12.22
C LEU A 180 7.21 11.85 -10.75
N VAL A 181 6.43 12.57 -9.97
CA VAL A 181 6.74 12.81 -8.56
C VAL A 181 5.56 12.53 -7.66
N THR A 182 5.86 12.04 -6.45
CA THR A 182 4.91 11.89 -5.35
C THR A 182 5.52 12.34 -4.04
N VAL A 183 4.68 12.80 -3.11
CA VAL A 183 5.07 13.14 -1.74
C VAL A 183 4.26 12.27 -0.78
N MET A 184 4.92 11.69 0.20
CA MET A 184 4.31 10.83 1.20
C MET A 184 4.86 11.17 2.60
N ASN A 185 4.03 11.05 3.63
CA ASN A 185 4.45 11.02 5.02
C ASN A 185 4.10 9.67 5.67
N PRO A 186 4.56 9.36 6.90
CA PRO A 186 4.34 8.06 7.53
C PRO A 186 2.87 7.64 7.65
N ILE A 187 1.95 8.59 7.66
CA ILE A 187 0.50 8.33 7.80
C ILE A 187 -0.25 8.39 6.48
N THR A 188 0.40 8.76 5.37
CA THR A 188 -0.22 8.77 4.05
C THR A 188 -0.44 7.33 3.60
N PRO A 189 -1.68 6.91 3.31
CA PRO A 189 -1.92 5.60 2.73
C PRO A 189 -1.35 5.51 1.31
N LEU A 190 -0.91 4.32 0.91
CA LEU A 190 -0.37 4.13 -0.45
C LEU A 190 -1.40 4.42 -1.55
N SER A 191 -2.69 4.20 -1.28
CA SER A 191 -3.77 4.51 -2.22
C SER A 191 -4.07 6.00 -2.37
N ALA A 192 -3.76 6.79 -1.35
CA ALA A 192 -3.81 8.24 -1.44
C ALA A 192 -2.55 8.84 -2.07
N LEU A 193 -1.59 7.97 -2.46
CA LEU A 193 -0.36 8.38 -3.10
C LEU A 193 -0.67 8.90 -4.51
N LYS A 194 -0.52 10.19 -4.70
CA LYS A 194 -0.79 10.85 -5.99
C LYS A 194 0.51 11.02 -6.76
N TRP A 195 0.65 10.26 -7.84
CA TRP A 195 1.69 10.51 -8.82
C TRP A 195 1.28 11.68 -9.70
N THR A 196 2.12 12.68 -9.83
CA THR A 196 1.75 13.90 -10.55
C THR A 196 2.92 14.55 -11.26
N ARG A 197 2.61 15.36 -12.26
CA ARG A 197 3.46 16.35 -12.90
C ARG A 197 3.06 17.79 -12.54
N ASP A 198 1.96 17.96 -11.77
CA ASP A 198 1.52 19.26 -11.23
C ASP A 198 2.41 19.68 -10.05
N ARG A 199 3.52 20.31 -10.38
CA ARG A 199 4.53 20.76 -9.43
C ARG A 199 4.07 21.92 -8.59
N GLU A 200 3.24 22.79 -9.16
CA GLU A 200 2.70 23.93 -8.44
C GLU A 200 1.80 23.48 -7.29
N ALA A 201 0.98 22.46 -7.52
CA ALA A 201 0.16 21.86 -6.47
C ALA A 201 1.02 21.28 -5.35
N LEU A 202 2.07 20.50 -5.68
CA LEU A 202 2.98 19.93 -4.68
C LEU A 202 3.76 21.02 -3.91
N VAL A 203 4.24 22.06 -4.61
CA VAL A 203 4.94 23.18 -3.96
C VAL A 203 4.00 23.93 -3.02
N ARG A 204 2.72 24.10 -3.37
CA ARG A 204 1.71 24.69 -2.46
C ARG A 204 1.50 23.83 -1.22
N GLU A 205 1.41 22.53 -1.35
CA GLU A 205 1.26 21.58 -0.25
C GLU A 205 2.48 21.63 0.70
N LEU A 206 3.68 21.60 0.16
CA LEU A 206 4.92 21.67 0.93
C LEU A 206 5.09 22.97 1.72
N LYS A 207 4.49 24.09 1.29
CA LYS A 207 4.55 25.36 2.03
C LYS A 207 3.90 25.29 3.41
N THR A 208 2.92 24.43 3.60
CA THR A 208 2.18 24.25 4.86
C THR A 208 2.66 23.05 5.68
N TYR A 209 3.65 22.30 5.15
CA TYR A 209 4.16 21.11 5.81
C TYR A 209 4.88 21.43 7.13
N GLU A 210 4.61 20.67 8.19
CA GLU A 210 5.22 20.84 9.53
C GLU A 210 5.68 19.50 10.10
N GLY A 211 6.80 19.51 10.81
CA GLY A 211 7.27 18.40 11.61
C GLY A 211 6.43 18.20 12.88
N ARG A 212 6.56 17.03 13.50
CA ARG A 212 5.76 16.60 14.66
C ARG A 212 6.59 15.98 15.78
N LEU A 213 7.90 16.13 15.75
CA LEU A 213 8.78 15.48 16.72
C LEU A 213 8.34 15.75 18.16
N ASP A 214 8.09 17.01 18.50
CA ASP A 214 7.74 17.45 19.86
C ASP A 214 6.22 17.59 20.10
N ASN A 215 5.40 17.14 19.16
CA ASN A 215 3.94 17.18 19.31
C ASN A 215 3.42 16.01 20.17
N PHE A 216 4.17 15.67 21.23
CA PHE A 216 3.76 14.72 22.25
C PHE A 216 3.55 15.51 23.56
N ILE A 217 2.30 15.88 23.81
CA ILE A 217 1.87 16.39 25.12
C ILE A 217 1.25 15.22 25.85
N GLY A 218 1.90 14.73 26.90
CA GLY A 218 1.29 13.81 27.86
C GLY A 218 0.00 14.45 28.38
N ARG A 219 -1.14 13.76 28.19
CA ARG A 219 -2.47 14.32 28.52
C ARG A 219 -2.88 14.07 29.96
N SER A 220 -2.05 13.36 30.71
CA SER A 220 -2.26 13.10 32.14
C SER A 220 -0.95 12.81 32.86
N ALA A 221 -0.88 13.10 34.16
CA ALA A 221 0.26 12.75 35.03
C ALA A 221 0.55 11.24 35.01
N LEU A 222 -0.46 10.40 34.74
CA LEU A 222 -0.31 8.95 34.60
C LEU A 222 0.41 8.58 33.28
N GLU A 223 0.13 9.30 32.19
CA GLU A 223 0.84 9.14 30.91
C GLU A 223 2.30 9.58 31.05
N GLU A 224 2.60 10.64 31.79
CA GLU A 224 3.96 11.08 32.06
C GLU A 224 4.73 10.10 32.96
N SER A 225 4.06 9.47 33.95
CA SER A 225 4.71 8.56 34.90
C SER A 225 5.06 7.18 34.31
N GLN A 226 4.44 6.75 33.21
CA GLN A 226 4.59 5.39 32.65
C GLN A 226 5.66 5.26 31.57
N ASN A 227 6.62 6.18 31.43
CA ASN A 227 7.62 6.17 30.35
C ASN A 227 7.02 6.09 28.94
N LEU A 228 5.83 6.65 28.74
CA LEU A 228 5.08 6.63 27.48
C LEU A 228 5.83 7.29 26.34
N THR A 229 6.68 8.27 26.63
CA THR A 229 7.53 8.93 25.62
C THR A 229 8.39 7.93 24.87
N ARG A 230 9.05 6.98 25.55
CA ARG A 230 9.87 5.94 24.91
C ARG A 230 9.03 5.01 24.04
N ASN A 231 7.86 4.59 24.53
CA ASN A 231 6.94 3.73 23.77
C ASN A 231 6.37 4.44 22.55
N VAL A 232 6.00 5.73 22.68
CA VAL A 232 5.53 6.52 21.54
C VAL A 232 6.63 6.69 20.50
N MET A 233 7.86 7.00 20.89
CA MET A 233 8.98 7.10 19.97
C MET A 233 9.25 5.77 19.25
N ARG A 234 9.20 4.65 19.97
CA ARG A 234 9.32 3.31 19.38
C ARG A 234 8.23 3.06 18.33
N VAL A 235 6.97 3.31 18.67
CA VAL A 235 5.83 3.10 17.75
C VAL A 235 5.95 4.03 16.54
N ARG A 236 6.34 5.30 16.72
CA ARG A 236 6.60 6.24 15.62
C ARG A 236 7.69 5.73 14.68
N SER A 237 8.83 5.28 15.22
CA SER A 237 9.92 4.71 14.42
C SER A 237 9.48 3.46 13.68
N GLN A 238 8.68 2.59 14.33
CA GLN A 238 8.10 1.41 13.69
C GLN A 238 7.17 1.80 12.52
N VAL A 239 6.31 2.81 12.71
CA VAL A 239 5.42 3.30 11.65
C VAL A 239 6.21 3.90 10.50
N VAL A 240 7.28 4.66 10.77
CA VAL A 240 8.16 5.23 9.73
C VAL A 240 8.83 4.13 8.91
N ILE A 241 9.45 3.14 9.57
CA ILE A 241 10.10 2.01 8.86
C ILE A 241 9.06 1.26 8.03
N SER A 242 7.90 0.99 8.60
CA SER A 242 6.79 0.31 7.96
C SER A 242 6.27 1.06 6.73
N ALA A 243 6.11 2.39 6.84
CA ALA A 243 5.69 3.23 5.73
C ALA A 243 6.75 3.31 4.62
N LEU A 244 8.03 3.39 4.99
CA LEU A 244 9.14 3.33 4.03
C LEU A 244 9.19 1.99 3.30
N GLN A 245 9.03 0.86 4.01
CA GLN A 245 8.95 -0.47 3.38
C GLN A 245 7.81 -0.55 2.38
N ALA A 246 6.61 -0.08 2.78
CA ALA A 246 5.44 -0.08 1.91
C ALA A 246 5.66 0.79 0.66
N LEU A 247 6.27 1.98 0.82
CA LEU A 247 6.62 2.85 -0.31
C LEU A 247 7.67 2.21 -1.22
N VAL A 248 8.71 1.61 -0.66
CA VAL A 248 9.75 0.92 -1.43
C VAL A 248 9.17 -0.25 -2.22
N MET A 249 8.31 -1.07 -1.62
CA MET A 249 7.60 -2.16 -2.33
C MET A 249 6.73 -1.61 -3.46
N HIS A 250 5.99 -0.53 -3.23
CA HIS A 250 5.19 0.12 -4.26
C HIS A 250 6.06 0.63 -5.42
N LEU A 251 7.18 1.30 -5.12
CA LEU A 251 8.15 1.75 -6.12
C LEU A 251 8.75 0.57 -6.90
N SER A 252 9.08 -0.54 -6.23
CA SER A 252 9.62 -1.75 -6.85
C SER A 252 8.66 -2.32 -7.90
N GLY A 253 7.35 -2.26 -7.65
CA GLY A 253 6.32 -2.74 -8.56
C GLY A 253 6.04 -1.85 -9.79
N LEU A 254 6.55 -0.60 -9.83
CA LEU A 254 6.29 0.30 -10.96
C LEU A 254 7.05 -0.10 -12.23
N ARG A 255 8.32 -0.46 -12.08
CA ARG A 255 9.21 -0.89 -13.18
C ARG A 255 10.50 -1.52 -12.63
N GLU A 256 11.27 -2.19 -13.48
CA GLU A 256 12.59 -2.72 -13.12
C GLU A 256 13.67 -1.63 -13.02
N GLY A 257 13.58 -0.58 -13.84
CA GLY A 257 14.55 0.52 -13.88
C GLY A 257 14.69 1.28 -12.55
N ARG A 258 15.70 2.12 -12.45
CA ARG A 258 16.03 2.94 -11.28
C ARG A 258 14.86 3.84 -10.85
N LYS A 259 14.54 3.88 -9.56
CA LYS A 259 13.61 4.81 -8.88
C LYS A 259 14.37 5.58 -7.82
N THR A 260 14.03 6.84 -7.64
CA THR A 260 14.70 7.73 -6.69
C THR A 260 13.75 8.05 -5.54
N LEU A 261 14.17 7.73 -4.32
CA LEU A 261 13.46 8.07 -3.08
C LEU A 261 14.30 9.07 -2.29
N VAL A 262 13.73 10.23 -1.96
CA VAL A 262 14.33 11.22 -1.06
C VAL A 262 13.65 11.12 0.29
N VAL A 263 14.36 10.68 1.32
CA VAL A 263 13.87 10.61 2.70
C VAL A 263 14.32 11.84 3.46
N VAL A 264 13.37 12.68 3.83
CA VAL A 264 13.60 13.88 4.65
C VAL A 264 13.35 13.52 6.10
N SER A 265 14.41 13.44 6.90
CA SER A 265 14.36 13.00 8.29
C SER A 265 15.59 13.48 9.06
N ARG A 266 15.46 13.64 10.36
CA ARG A 266 16.62 13.84 11.27
C ARG A 266 17.32 12.52 11.63
N GLY A 267 16.79 11.38 11.11
CA GLY A 267 17.22 10.01 11.35
C GLY A 267 16.29 9.23 12.28
N ILE A 268 16.25 7.93 12.09
CA ILE A 268 15.46 6.99 12.90
C ILE A 268 16.32 6.52 14.07
N PRO A 269 15.90 6.70 15.33
CA PRO A 269 16.74 6.43 16.49
C PRO A 269 16.82 4.93 16.87
N LEU A 270 17.35 4.08 15.99
CA LEU A 270 17.49 2.62 16.18
C LEU A 270 18.33 2.25 17.41
N MET A 271 19.29 3.10 17.77
CA MET A 271 20.13 2.87 18.94
C MET A 271 19.36 2.79 20.26
N PHE A 272 18.15 3.36 20.31
CA PHE A 272 17.28 3.29 21.49
C PHE A 272 16.32 2.09 21.48
N ASP A 273 16.19 1.41 20.32
CA ASP A 273 15.37 0.22 20.19
C ASP A 273 15.93 -0.72 19.11
N VAL A 274 16.81 -1.62 19.54
CA VAL A 274 17.42 -2.63 18.64
C VAL A 274 16.41 -3.62 18.07
N SER A 275 15.19 -3.71 18.61
CA SER A 275 14.15 -4.60 18.08
C SER A 275 13.68 -4.16 16.68
N LEU A 276 13.94 -2.93 16.28
CA LEU A 276 13.61 -2.38 14.95
C LEU A 276 14.68 -2.69 13.89
N GLU A 277 15.85 -3.17 14.29
CA GLU A 277 16.96 -3.45 13.36
C GLU A 277 16.59 -4.47 12.27
N PRO A 278 15.90 -5.60 12.57
CA PRO A 278 15.50 -6.54 11.54
C PRO A 278 14.58 -5.93 10.45
N ASP A 279 13.66 -5.04 10.86
CA ASP A 279 12.74 -4.37 9.94
C ASP A 279 13.48 -3.34 9.08
N PHE A 280 14.43 -2.62 9.69
CA PHE A 280 15.29 -1.69 8.96
C PHE A 280 16.16 -2.41 7.93
N GLN A 281 16.72 -3.57 8.28
CA GLN A 281 17.46 -4.42 7.33
C GLN A 281 16.55 -4.96 6.22
N ALA A 282 15.30 -5.31 6.53
CA ALA A 282 14.33 -5.74 5.52
C ALA A 282 14.01 -4.61 4.53
N LEU A 283 13.87 -3.37 5.00
CA LEU A 283 13.72 -2.18 4.17
C LEU A 283 14.88 -2.03 3.18
N LEU A 284 16.13 -2.16 3.66
CA LEU A 284 17.32 -2.05 2.83
C LEU A 284 17.40 -3.16 1.77
N ARG A 285 17.08 -4.40 2.16
CA ARG A 285 17.01 -5.54 1.21
C ARG A 285 16.00 -5.29 0.11
N GLU A 286 14.81 -4.81 0.47
CA GLU A 286 13.74 -4.55 -0.50
C GLU A 286 14.09 -3.38 -1.43
N ALA A 287 14.68 -2.30 -0.92
CA ALA A 287 15.16 -1.19 -1.73
C ALA A 287 16.21 -1.64 -2.76
N ASN A 288 17.16 -2.47 -2.34
CA ASN A 288 18.17 -3.03 -3.25
C ASN A 288 17.56 -3.97 -4.29
N ARG A 289 16.62 -4.85 -3.90
CA ARG A 289 15.91 -5.75 -4.82
C ARG A 289 15.10 -4.98 -5.86
N GLY A 290 14.39 -3.95 -5.41
CA GLY A 290 13.53 -3.13 -6.25
C GLY A 290 14.25 -2.04 -7.03
N ASN A 291 15.58 -1.94 -6.98
CA ASN A 291 16.34 -0.85 -7.59
C ASN A 291 15.81 0.54 -7.18
N VAL A 292 15.53 0.72 -5.88
CA VAL A 292 15.12 1.98 -5.28
C VAL A 292 16.34 2.62 -4.61
N ILE A 293 16.82 3.71 -5.19
CA ILE A 293 17.95 4.47 -4.66
C ILE A 293 17.43 5.47 -3.63
N ILE A 294 17.88 5.33 -2.39
CA ILE A 294 17.44 6.18 -1.28
C ILE A 294 18.47 7.27 -1.03
N HIS A 295 18.10 8.52 -1.25
CA HIS A 295 18.84 9.68 -0.77
C HIS A 295 18.22 10.17 0.53
N THR A 296 19.04 10.64 1.46
CA THR A 296 18.54 11.17 2.73
C THR A 296 18.88 12.65 2.88
N LEU A 297 17.97 13.41 3.49
CA LEU A 297 18.09 14.84 3.71
C LEU A 297 17.80 15.17 5.17
N ASP A 298 18.80 15.70 5.88
CA ASP A 298 18.66 16.24 7.23
C ASP A 298 18.57 17.77 7.16
N PRO A 299 17.44 18.37 7.56
CA PRO A 299 17.26 19.83 7.47
C PRO A 299 17.93 20.65 8.56
N ARG A 300 18.55 20.03 9.57
CA ARG A 300 19.11 20.73 10.74
C ARG A 300 20.30 21.65 10.47
N GLY A 301 20.95 21.50 9.33
CA GLY A 301 22.12 22.32 8.98
C GLY A 301 23.43 21.84 9.65
N LEU A 302 24.37 22.78 9.83
CA LEU A 302 25.72 22.50 10.37
C LEU A 302 25.71 22.33 11.90
N GLY A 303 26.59 21.45 12.42
CA GLY A 303 26.89 21.35 13.86
C GLY A 303 25.91 20.56 14.71
N GLN A 304 24.96 19.86 14.11
CA GLN A 304 23.98 19.04 14.83
C GLN A 304 24.50 17.61 15.08
N GLY A 305 24.23 17.08 16.28
CA GLY A 305 24.85 15.86 16.83
C GLY A 305 24.88 14.63 15.89
N VAL A 306 25.99 13.93 15.93
CA VAL A 306 26.40 12.85 15.01
C VAL A 306 25.57 11.56 15.18
N TYR A 307 24.92 11.37 16.35
CA TYR A 307 24.39 10.06 16.76
C TYR A 307 23.20 9.54 15.95
N VAL A 308 22.49 10.38 15.21
CA VAL A 308 21.29 9.97 14.45
C VAL A 308 21.56 9.88 12.95
N HIS A 309 22.70 10.39 12.48
CA HIS A 309 23.09 10.33 11.08
C HIS A 309 23.40 8.91 10.59
N ASP A 310 23.68 7.96 11.51
CA ASP A 310 24.02 6.57 11.12
C ASP A 310 22.92 5.94 10.26
N THR A 311 21.67 6.05 10.66
CA THR A 311 20.54 5.51 9.88
C THR A 311 20.37 6.21 8.52
N LEU A 312 20.64 7.52 8.44
CA LEU A 312 20.61 8.26 7.18
C LEU A 312 21.74 7.81 6.24
N HIS A 313 22.96 7.63 6.78
CA HIS A 313 24.10 7.11 6.01
C HIS A 313 23.91 5.65 5.58
N ARG A 314 23.26 4.83 6.41
CA ARG A 314 22.95 3.44 6.06
C ARG A 314 21.90 3.38 4.96
N LEU A 315 20.76 4.10 5.10
CA LEU A 315 19.72 4.16 4.08
C LEU A 315 20.30 4.55 2.72
N SER A 316 21.07 5.62 2.67
CA SER A 316 21.64 6.09 1.41
C SER A 316 22.79 5.21 0.92
N GLY A 317 23.77 4.93 1.77
CA GLY A 317 24.99 4.24 1.35
C GLY A 317 24.78 2.79 0.92
N GLU A 318 23.85 2.06 1.56
CA GLU A 318 23.57 0.67 1.21
C GLU A 318 22.70 0.55 -0.05
N THR A 319 21.97 1.61 -0.43
CA THR A 319 21.12 1.63 -1.64
C THR A 319 21.76 2.38 -2.82
N GLY A 320 22.97 2.92 -2.66
CA GLY A 320 23.67 3.67 -3.73
C GLY A 320 23.24 5.12 -3.87
N GLY A 321 22.61 5.69 -2.84
CA GLY A 321 22.27 7.09 -2.75
C GLY A 321 23.30 7.92 -1.97
N GLN A 322 22.92 9.15 -1.62
CA GLN A 322 23.75 10.11 -0.90
C GLN A 322 23.03 10.64 0.34
N ALA A 323 23.77 10.78 1.46
CA ALA A 323 23.28 11.48 2.64
C ALA A 323 23.62 12.97 2.52
N ILE A 324 22.58 13.81 2.51
CA ILE A 324 22.67 15.27 2.55
C ILE A 324 22.51 15.68 4.01
N VAL A 325 23.61 15.68 4.73
CA VAL A 325 23.67 15.93 6.17
C VAL A 325 24.73 16.97 6.48
N ASN A 326 24.63 17.62 7.62
CA ASN A 326 25.61 18.59 8.12
C ASN A 326 25.96 19.67 7.07
N THR A 327 24.93 20.25 6.45
CA THR A 327 25.05 21.31 5.44
C THR A 327 23.90 22.30 5.52
N ASN A 328 24.19 23.58 5.31
CA ASN A 328 23.17 24.60 5.17
C ASN A 328 22.68 24.77 3.72
N ASP A 329 23.37 24.14 2.75
CA ASP A 329 23.03 24.18 1.33
C ASP A 329 22.32 22.90 0.90
N LEU A 330 21.04 22.80 1.27
CA LEU A 330 20.19 21.65 0.93
C LEU A 330 19.93 21.59 -0.58
N SER A 331 19.78 22.73 -1.26
CA SER A 331 19.53 22.80 -2.70
C SER A 331 20.67 22.19 -3.51
N LYS A 332 21.92 22.45 -3.13
CA LYS A 332 23.09 21.82 -3.79
C LYS A 332 23.09 20.30 -3.61
N GLY A 333 22.68 19.81 -2.44
CA GLY A 333 22.50 18.38 -2.18
C GLY A 333 21.44 17.77 -3.10
N LEU A 334 20.28 18.39 -3.20
CA LEU A 334 19.17 17.94 -4.05
C LEU A 334 19.49 18.03 -5.56
N MET A 335 20.30 19.02 -5.97
CA MET A 335 20.80 19.08 -7.36
C MET A 335 21.65 17.85 -7.72
N ARG A 336 22.45 17.32 -6.76
CA ARG A 336 23.19 16.07 -6.98
C ARG A 336 22.25 14.88 -7.14
N VAL A 337 21.14 14.83 -6.40
CA VAL A 337 20.11 13.80 -6.57
C VAL A 337 19.55 13.79 -7.99
N ILE A 338 19.21 14.97 -8.54
CA ILE A 338 18.75 15.09 -9.93
C ILE A 338 19.82 14.57 -10.90
N ARG A 339 21.07 14.95 -10.68
CA ARG A 339 22.19 14.54 -11.54
C ARG A 339 22.40 13.03 -11.52
N ASP A 340 22.39 12.43 -10.34
CA ASP A 340 22.50 10.98 -10.17
C ASP A 340 21.34 10.24 -10.84
N ALA A 341 20.13 10.77 -10.76
CA ALA A 341 18.96 10.20 -11.44
C ALA A 341 19.03 10.33 -12.96
N SER A 342 19.76 11.35 -13.46
CA SER A 342 19.87 11.66 -14.89
C SER A 342 20.96 10.87 -15.60
N HIS A 343 22.08 10.62 -14.92
CA HIS A 343 23.30 10.06 -15.53
C HIS A 343 23.89 9.00 -14.61
N HIS A 344 23.87 7.74 -15.04
CA HIS A 344 24.51 6.64 -14.33
C HIS A 344 24.91 5.54 -15.30
N TYR A 345 25.89 4.75 -14.91
CA TYR A 345 26.29 3.56 -15.65
C TYR A 345 25.59 2.33 -15.06
N LEU A 346 25.07 1.48 -15.92
CA LEU A 346 24.73 0.10 -15.60
C LEU A 346 25.95 -0.75 -15.91
N ILE A 347 26.64 -1.22 -14.88
CA ILE A 347 27.78 -2.14 -15.03
C ILE A 347 27.34 -3.56 -14.69
N GLY A 348 27.70 -4.51 -15.58
CA GLY A 348 27.42 -5.92 -15.42
C GLY A 348 28.69 -6.72 -15.24
N TYR A 349 28.71 -7.64 -14.26
CA TYR A 349 29.79 -8.58 -14.03
C TYR A 349 29.24 -9.98 -13.67
N ALA A 350 29.99 -11.03 -14.02
CA ALA A 350 29.70 -12.38 -13.60
C ALA A 350 30.45 -12.67 -12.30
N PRO A 351 29.75 -12.89 -11.17
CA PRO A 351 30.41 -13.21 -9.90
C PRO A 351 31.21 -14.51 -9.99
N THR A 352 32.40 -14.54 -9.43
CA THR A 352 33.24 -15.74 -9.36
C THR A 352 32.75 -16.75 -8.31
N ARG A 353 31.75 -16.37 -7.51
CA ARG A 353 31.12 -17.21 -6.49
C ARG A 353 29.75 -17.70 -6.91
N GLU A 354 29.27 -18.74 -6.24
CA GLU A 354 27.87 -19.16 -6.39
C GLU A 354 26.94 -18.07 -5.90
N LEU A 355 26.00 -17.70 -6.76
CA LEU A 355 24.86 -16.86 -6.42
C LEU A 355 23.86 -17.71 -5.61
N ASN A 356 23.09 -17.06 -4.73
CA ASN A 356 21.97 -17.64 -3.98
C ASN A 356 22.34 -18.27 -2.63
N ASP A 357 23.28 -17.68 -1.94
CA ASP A 357 23.72 -18.12 -0.62
C ASP A 357 23.00 -17.41 0.55
N GLY A 358 22.11 -16.47 0.28
CA GLY A 358 21.34 -15.72 1.29
C GLY A 358 22.17 -14.69 2.07
N LYS A 359 23.38 -14.35 1.60
CA LYS A 359 24.28 -13.43 2.32
C LYS A 359 24.35 -12.06 1.66
N PHE A 360 24.83 -11.10 2.45
CA PHE A 360 25.18 -9.79 1.95
C PHE A 360 26.58 -9.81 1.34
N HIS A 361 26.71 -9.44 0.07
CA HIS A 361 27.96 -9.32 -0.65
C HIS A 361 28.36 -7.85 -0.78
N LYS A 362 29.52 -7.51 -0.25
CA LYS A 362 30.02 -6.14 -0.29
C LYS A 362 30.61 -5.83 -1.67
N ILE A 363 30.11 -4.77 -2.30
CA ILE A 363 30.65 -4.27 -3.57
C ILE A 363 31.45 -2.98 -3.33
N ALA A 364 32.57 -2.86 -4.02
CA ALA A 364 33.25 -1.58 -4.16
C ALA A 364 33.58 -1.35 -5.63
N VAL A 365 33.19 -0.18 -6.14
CA VAL A 365 33.47 0.26 -7.51
C VAL A 365 34.37 1.48 -7.49
N LYS A 366 35.42 1.46 -8.28
CA LYS A 366 36.32 2.58 -8.53
C LYS A 366 36.43 2.83 -10.04
N VAL A 367 36.79 4.04 -10.41
CA VAL A 367 37.11 4.40 -11.78
C VAL A 367 38.58 4.79 -11.87
N LYS A 368 39.29 4.24 -12.84
CA LYS A 368 40.75 4.47 -13.04
C LYS A 368 41.06 5.92 -13.41
N ARG A 369 40.07 6.68 -13.92
CA ARG A 369 40.25 8.06 -14.33
C ARG A 369 40.56 8.96 -13.12
N ARG A 370 41.64 9.69 -13.19
CA ARG A 370 42.08 10.61 -12.13
C ARG A 370 41.02 11.68 -11.86
N GLY A 371 40.72 11.91 -10.58
CA GLY A 371 39.74 12.92 -10.14
C GLY A 371 38.27 12.47 -10.26
N ALA A 372 37.99 11.28 -10.78
CA ALA A 372 36.65 10.73 -10.80
C ALA A 372 36.18 10.35 -9.40
N LYS A 373 34.93 10.70 -9.08
CA LYS A 373 34.22 10.29 -7.86
C LYS A 373 33.14 9.29 -8.29
N THR A 374 33.05 8.20 -7.55
CA THR A 374 32.13 7.09 -7.84
C THR A 374 31.16 6.93 -6.68
N VAL A 375 29.87 6.83 -7.00
CA VAL A 375 28.81 6.50 -6.06
C VAL A 375 28.08 5.26 -6.59
N ALA A 376 28.08 4.20 -5.79
CA ALA A 376 27.39 2.95 -6.09
C ALA A 376 26.87 2.35 -4.78
N ARG A 377 25.92 1.41 -4.87
CA ARG A 377 25.51 0.64 -3.68
C ARG A 377 26.68 -0.11 -3.08
N ARG A 378 26.73 -0.18 -1.77
CA ARG A 378 27.83 -0.82 -1.04
C ARG A 378 27.82 -2.35 -1.10
N GLY A 379 26.78 -2.93 -1.64
CA GLY A 379 26.60 -4.37 -1.76
C GLY A 379 25.20 -4.75 -2.19
N TYR A 380 24.94 -6.03 -2.18
CA TYR A 380 23.63 -6.59 -2.44
C TYR A 380 23.41 -7.84 -1.58
N TRP A 381 22.15 -8.17 -1.35
CA TRP A 381 21.77 -9.44 -0.75
C TRP A 381 21.58 -10.46 -1.86
N SER A 382 22.39 -11.51 -1.86
CA SER A 382 22.19 -12.66 -2.71
C SER A 382 20.93 -13.40 -2.24
N ALA A 383 19.91 -13.49 -3.09
CA ALA A 383 18.70 -14.24 -2.73
C ALA A 383 19.03 -15.72 -2.59
N THR A 384 18.45 -16.41 -1.60
CA THR A 384 18.55 -17.86 -1.50
C THR A 384 17.82 -18.53 -2.67
N ALA A 385 18.13 -19.79 -2.98
CA ALA A 385 17.40 -20.56 -3.99
C ALA A 385 15.88 -20.63 -3.67
N ALA A 386 15.52 -20.65 -2.39
CA ALA A 386 14.13 -20.61 -1.94
C ALA A 386 13.47 -19.24 -2.19
N GLU A 387 14.20 -18.14 -2.07
CA GLU A 387 13.73 -16.77 -2.36
C GLU A 387 13.72 -16.46 -3.86
N MET A 388 14.48 -17.23 -4.68
CA MET A 388 14.49 -17.11 -6.15
C MET A 388 13.44 -17.98 -6.84
N MET A 389 12.94 -19.02 -6.19
CA MET A 389 11.66 -19.55 -6.62
C MET A 389 10.69 -18.38 -6.59
N PRO A 390 9.82 -18.21 -7.63
CA PRO A 390 8.80 -17.20 -7.55
C PRO A 390 7.97 -17.49 -6.30
N THR A 391 8.48 -17.12 -5.17
CA THR A 391 7.71 -16.70 -4.06
C THR A 391 7.00 -15.53 -4.70
N VAL A 392 5.75 -15.75 -5.11
CA VAL A 392 4.76 -14.67 -5.10
C VAL A 392 5.26 -13.73 -4.03
N GLY A 393 5.81 -12.56 -4.39
CA GLY A 393 6.71 -11.77 -3.57
C GLY A 393 6.28 -11.75 -2.13
N ALA A 394 7.10 -11.34 -1.13
CA ALA A 394 6.62 -11.19 0.25
C ALA A 394 5.37 -10.33 0.18
N THR A 395 4.35 -10.91 -0.40
CA THR A 395 3.00 -10.45 -0.50
C THR A 395 2.63 -10.37 0.95
N LEU A 396 2.41 -9.17 1.42
CA LEU A 396 1.55 -8.92 2.55
C LEU A 396 0.61 -10.09 2.57
N GLU A 397 0.58 -10.82 3.69
CA GLU A 397 -0.38 -11.92 3.84
C GLU A 397 -1.66 -11.49 3.12
N PRO A 398 -2.17 -12.22 2.13
CA PRO A 398 -3.23 -11.73 1.24
C PRO A 398 -4.40 -11.10 2.00
N ALA A 399 -4.65 -11.61 3.21
CA ALA A 399 -5.61 -11.07 4.13
C ALA A 399 -5.26 -9.65 4.63
N VAL A 400 -3.99 -9.38 4.93
CA VAL A 400 -3.51 -8.05 5.36
C VAL A 400 -3.58 -7.06 4.20
N SER A 401 -3.12 -7.47 3.01
CA SER A 401 -3.20 -6.68 1.80
C SER A 401 -4.64 -6.34 1.44
N GLY A 402 -5.53 -7.32 1.43
CA GLY A 402 -6.95 -7.14 1.15
C GLY A 402 -7.66 -6.22 2.15
N ALA A 403 -7.31 -6.33 3.46
CA ALA A 403 -7.86 -5.46 4.49
C ALA A 403 -7.42 -4.00 4.28
N LEU A 404 -6.14 -3.75 3.98
CA LEU A 404 -5.61 -2.42 3.67
C LEU A 404 -6.23 -1.85 2.39
N THR A 405 -6.32 -2.63 1.32
CA THR A 405 -6.99 -2.21 0.08
C THR A 405 -8.44 -1.81 0.34
N SER A 406 -9.18 -2.54 1.19
CA SER A 406 -10.56 -2.18 1.54
C SER A 406 -10.66 -0.90 2.36
N LEU A 407 -9.65 -0.57 3.18
CA LEU A 407 -9.56 0.72 3.87
C LEU A 407 -9.27 1.86 2.88
N GLN A 408 -8.47 1.59 1.90
CA GLN A 408 -7.96 2.50 0.88
C GLN A 408 -9.02 2.85 -0.17
N ALA A 409 -9.80 1.90 -0.64
CA ALA A 409 -10.90 2.10 -1.58
C ALA A 409 -11.97 3.12 -1.13
N ARG A 410 -11.85 3.62 0.12
CA ARG A 410 -12.72 4.65 0.70
C ARG A 410 -12.26 6.08 0.44
N GLN A 411 -11.02 6.29 0.04
CA GLN A 411 -10.40 7.62 0.01
C GLN A 411 -10.40 8.26 -1.38
N ASP A 412 -10.73 7.50 -2.42
CA ASP A 412 -10.78 8.02 -3.78
C ASP A 412 -12.08 8.82 -3.97
N ASP A 413 -11.99 10.05 -4.40
CA ASP A 413 -13.00 11.03 -4.85
C ASP A 413 -14.48 10.56 -4.88
N ARG A 414 -14.87 9.69 -3.95
CA ARG A 414 -16.21 9.12 -3.80
C ARG A 414 -17.10 10.02 -2.98
N VAL A 415 -18.35 10.10 -3.36
CA VAL A 415 -19.36 10.90 -2.62
C VAL A 415 -19.77 10.27 -1.29
N ALA A 416 -19.45 9.00 -1.08
CA ALA A 416 -19.72 8.27 0.15
C ALA A 416 -18.57 7.31 0.53
N HIS A 417 -18.24 7.25 1.81
CA HIS A 417 -17.43 6.17 2.37
C HIS A 417 -18.29 4.93 2.59
N VAL A 418 -17.90 3.81 2.03
CA VAL A 418 -18.58 2.52 2.19
C VAL A 418 -17.63 1.50 2.79
N SER A 419 -18.09 0.76 3.79
CA SER A 419 -17.41 -0.41 4.32
C SER A 419 -18.28 -1.65 4.28
N THR A 420 -17.69 -2.76 3.86
CA THR A 420 -18.37 -4.05 3.81
C THR A 420 -17.96 -4.94 4.98
N GLY A 421 -18.87 -5.80 5.40
CA GLY A 421 -18.65 -6.83 6.39
C GLY A 421 -19.52 -8.05 6.12
N PHE A 422 -19.11 -9.19 6.66
CA PHE A 422 -19.81 -10.45 6.52
C PHE A 422 -20.22 -10.97 7.90
N ALA A 423 -21.41 -11.53 7.98
CA ALA A 423 -21.93 -12.20 9.16
C ALA A 423 -22.71 -13.45 8.74
N PRO A 424 -22.90 -14.44 9.64
CA PRO A 424 -23.78 -15.57 9.36
C PRO A 424 -25.20 -15.11 9.01
N GLY A 425 -25.75 -15.65 7.95
CA GLY A 425 -27.11 -15.46 7.49
C GLY A 425 -27.96 -16.72 7.69
N PRO A 426 -29.24 -16.69 7.31
CA PRO A 426 -30.13 -17.86 7.40
C PRO A 426 -29.77 -18.91 6.34
N ASN A 427 -30.03 -20.18 6.64
CA ASN A 427 -29.92 -21.31 5.71
C ASN A 427 -28.53 -21.45 5.02
N GLY A 428 -27.45 -21.10 5.73
CA GLY A 428 -26.09 -21.18 5.21
C GLY A 428 -25.69 -20.04 4.28
N ALA A 429 -26.57 -19.07 4.04
CA ALA A 429 -26.22 -17.83 3.38
C ALA A 429 -25.32 -16.97 4.27
N VAL A 430 -24.63 -16.01 3.65
CA VAL A 430 -23.83 -15.01 4.34
C VAL A 430 -24.51 -13.65 4.20
N ARG A 431 -24.63 -12.95 5.31
CA ARG A 431 -25.14 -11.59 5.31
C ARG A 431 -24.03 -10.62 4.97
N LEU A 432 -24.03 -10.09 3.77
CA LEU A 432 -23.23 -8.96 3.37
C LEU A 432 -23.87 -7.68 3.91
N THR A 433 -23.15 -6.92 4.71
CA THR A 433 -23.57 -5.61 5.19
C THR A 433 -22.66 -4.54 4.61
N ALA A 434 -23.23 -3.56 3.91
CA ALA A 434 -22.52 -2.35 3.51
C ALA A 434 -22.95 -1.19 4.41
N MET A 435 -22.01 -0.70 5.21
CA MET A 435 -22.19 0.48 6.06
C MET A 435 -21.61 1.69 5.33
N TRP A 436 -22.29 2.83 5.37
CA TRP A 436 -21.86 3.99 4.61
C TRP A 436 -22.18 5.32 5.30
N ARG A 437 -21.45 6.35 4.92
CA ARG A 437 -21.75 7.76 5.26
C ARG A 437 -21.35 8.69 4.12
N PRO A 438 -22.04 9.84 3.94
CA PRO A 438 -21.65 10.87 2.99
C PRO A 438 -20.26 11.45 3.27
N VAL A 439 -19.56 11.82 2.20
CA VAL A 439 -18.34 12.64 2.26
C VAL A 439 -18.74 14.10 2.12
N ALA A 440 -18.18 14.96 2.96
CA ALA A 440 -18.44 16.40 2.90
C ALA A 440 -17.74 17.03 1.67
N GLY A 441 -18.34 18.09 1.12
CA GLY A 441 -17.75 18.91 0.06
C GLY A 441 -18.28 18.65 -1.35
N PHE A 442 -19.13 17.65 -1.56
CA PHE A 442 -19.80 17.43 -2.84
C PHE A 442 -21.08 18.26 -2.97
N LYS A 443 -21.38 18.69 -4.22
CA LYS A 443 -22.57 19.48 -4.53
C LYS A 443 -23.84 18.69 -4.29
N ASP A 444 -23.85 17.44 -4.75
CA ASP A 444 -25.01 16.56 -4.65
C ASP A 444 -24.86 15.69 -3.39
N ARG A 445 -25.83 15.79 -2.49
CA ARG A 445 -25.79 15.12 -1.20
C ARG A 445 -26.27 13.67 -1.32
N PRO A 446 -25.44 12.67 -0.98
CA PRO A 446 -25.86 11.27 -0.92
C PRO A 446 -27.03 11.07 0.05
N ASP A 447 -28.02 10.28 -0.36
CA ASP A 447 -29.20 9.98 0.43
C ASP A 447 -29.52 8.48 0.49
N HIS A 448 -29.25 7.74 -0.59
CA HIS A 448 -29.46 6.29 -0.68
C HIS A 448 -28.20 5.57 -1.17
N LEU A 449 -27.94 4.38 -0.61
CA LEU A 449 -26.97 3.42 -1.13
C LEU A 449 -27.70 2.16 -1.59
N ARG A 450 -27.50 1.77 -2.84
CA ARG A 450 -27.92 0.50 -3.42
C ARG A 450 -26.72 -0.39 -3.65
N ILE A 451 -26.84 -1.65 -3.28
CA ILE A 451 -25.88 -2.72 -3.58
C ILE A 451 -26.53 -3.77 -4.49
N GLU A 452 -25.76 -4.28 -5.44
CA GLU A 452 -26.14 -5.38 -6.32
C GLU A 452 -24.99 -6.39 -6.32
N ALA A 453 -25.26 -7.63 -5.87
CA ALA A 453 -24.29 -8.72 -5.92
C ALA A 453 -24.51 -9.57 -7.17
N ARG A 454 -23.41 -9.97 -7.84
CA ARG A 454 -23.38 -10.82 -9.02
C ARG A 454 -22.34 -11.92 -8.83
N ALA A 455 -22.61 -13.10 -9.37
CA ALA A 455 -21.55 -14.07 -9.59
C ALA A 455 -20.57 -13.54 -10.66
N ASP A 456 -19.32 -13.96 -10.61
CA ASP A 456 -18.31 -13.52 -11.59
C ASP A 456 -18.77 -13.90 -13.02
N GLY A 457 -19.01 -12.88 -13.87
CA GLY A 457 -19.57 -13.06 -15.22
C GLY A 457 -21.01 -13.61 -15.29
N GLY A 458 -21.71 -13.73 -14.14
CA GLY A 458 -23.01 -14.36 -14.02
C GLY A 458 -24.19 -13.40 -13.77
N PRO A 459 -25.39 -13.96 -13.53
CA PRO A 459 -26.60 -13.18 -13.25
C PRO A 459 -26.52 -12.48 -11.89
N SER A 460 -27.41 -11.48 -11.68
CA SER A 460 -27.59 -10.84 -10.37
C SER A 460 -28.13 -11.85 -9.36
N LEU A 461 -27.46 -11.92 -8.21
CA LEU A 461 -27.84 -12.77 -7.08
C LEU A 461 -28.82 -12.06 -6.13
N GLY A 462 -28.90 -10.74 -6.22
CA GLY A 462 -29.77 -9.92 -5.43
C GLY A 462 -29.39 -8.46 -5.41
N THR A 463 -30.34 -7.64 -4.98
CA THR A 463 -30.15 -6.20 -4.79
C THR A 463 -30.76 -5.78 -3.46
N ALA A 464 -30.16 -4.80 -2.81
CA ALA A 464 -30.70 -4.16 -1.62
C ALA A 464 -30.39 -2.67 -1.65
N GLU A 465 -31.23 -1.86 -1.00
CA GLU A 465 -31.08 -0.41 -0.94
C GLU A 465 -31.49 0.11 0.44
N ALA A 466 -30.78 1.11 0.94
CA ALA A 466 -31.13 1.77 2.19
C ALA A 466 -30.83 3.26 2.14
N ALA A 467 -31.72 4.04 2.75
CA ALA A 467 -31.54 5.47 2.96
C ALA A 467 -30.53 5.78 4.08
N LEU A 468 -30.10 7.03 4.11
CA LEU A 468 -29.29 7.57 5.20
C LEU A 468 -30.13 7.64 6.48
N GLY A 469 -29.58 7.14 7.58
CA GLY A 469 -30.20 7.21 8.90
C GLY A 469 -30.10 8.62 9.52
N PRO A 470 -30.84 8.85 10.62
CA PRO A 470 -30.87 10.16 11.30
C PRO A 470 -29.55 10.54 11.96
N ASP A 471 -28.65 9.58 12.20
CA ASP A 471 -27.31 9.77 12.73
C ASP A 471 -26.28 10.13 11.64
N GLY A 472 -26.71 10.26 10.38
CA GLY A 472 -25.87 10.58 9.24
C GLY A 472 -25.08 9.37 8.73
N THR A 473 -25.46 8.15 9.12
CA THR A 473 -24.91 6.90 8.60
C THR A 473 -26.01 6.03 8.00
N GLY A 474 -25.66 5.14 7.08
CA GLY A 474 -26.58 4.17 6.49
C GLY A 474 -26.02 2.76 6.56
N SER A 475 -26.93 1.78 6.52
CA SER A 475 -26.58 0.36 6.47
C SER A 475 -27.53 -0.36 5.54
N VAL A 476 -26.98 -1.09 4.59
CA VAL A 476 -27.75 -1.94 3.66
C VAL A 476 -27.25 -3.37 3.79
N GLN A 477 -28.18 -4.33 3.79
CA GLN A 477 -27.89 -5.76 3.97
C GLN A 477 -28.43 -6.57 2.81
N LEU A 478 -27.66 -7.58 2.39
CA LEU A 478 -28.01 -8.50 1.33
C LEU A 478 -27.53 -9.91 1.71
N GLU A 479 -28.40 -10.89 1.60
CA GLU A 479 -28.03 -12.30 1.77
C GLU A 479 -27.40 -12.81 0.46
N VAL A 480 -26.19 -13.36 0.56
CA VAL A 480 -25.38 -13.82 -0.59
C VAL A 480 -24.83 -15.22 -0.32
N PRO A 481 -24.57 -16.03 -1.34
CA PRO A 481 -23.87 -17.29 -1.14
C PRO A 481 -22.38 -17.05 -0.83
N PRO A 482 -21.67 -17.99 -0.17
CA PRO A 482 -20.22 -17.96 -0.08
C PRO A 482 -19.56 -18.10 -1.46
N GLY A 483 -18.36 -17.51 -1.62
CA GLY A 483 -17.60 -17.56 -2.85
C GLY A 483 -17.20 -16.19 -3.39
N ALA A 484 -16.65 -16.17 -4.62
CA ALA A 484 -16.24 -14.93 -5.29
C ALA A 484 -17.46 -14.22 -5.91
N LEU A 485 -17.64 -12.95 -5.57
CA LEU A 485 -18.72 -12.10 -6.07
C LEU A 485 -18.19 -10.77 -6.58
N LEU A 486 -18.88 -10.20 -7.55
CA LEU A 486 -18.72 -8.80 -7.95
C LEU A 486 -19.88 -7.98 -7.35
N VAL A 487 -19.57 -7.01 -6.50
CA VAL A 487 -20.57 -6.17 -5.87
C VAL A 487 -20.52 -4.77 -6.44
N ARG A 488 -21.64 -4.33 -7.02
CA ARG A 488 -21.85 -2.97 -7.52
C ARG A 488 -22.48 -2.11 -6.43
N PHE A 489 -21.88 -0.97 -6.18
CA PHE A 489 -22.39 0.08 -5.32
C PHE A 489 -22.91 1.23 -6.20
N SER A 490 -24.07 1.75 -5.86
CA SER A 490 -24.67 2.92 -6.52
C SER A 490 -25.18 3.87 -5.45
N VAL A 491 -24.68 5.09 -5.44
CA VAL A 491 -25.10 6.14 -4.51
C VAL A 491 -26.02 7.09 -5.25
N ALA A 492 -27.19 7.36 -4.68
CA ALA A 492 -28.17 8.26 -5.24
C ALA A 492 -28.40 9.46 -4.31
N ALA A 493 -28.72 10.62 -4.90
CA ALA A 493 -29.22 11.79 -4.19
C ALA A 493 -30.70 11.61 -3.81
N ALA A 494 -31.24 12.49 -2.95
CA ALA A 494 -32.63 12.47 -2.50
C ALA A 494 -33.67 12.47 -3.65
N GLY A 495 -33.29 12.95 -4.84
CA GLY A 495 -34.12 12.89 -6.06
C GLY A 495 -34.09 11.57 -6.82
N GLY A 496 -33.32 10.57 -6.34
CA GLY A 496 -33.16 9.27 -7.01
C GLY A 496 -32.14 9.28 -8.14
N GLU A 497 -31.50 10.40 -8.44
CA GLU A 497 -30.40 10.46 -9.40
C GLU A 497 -29.15 9.76 -8.85
N VAL A 498 -28.56 8.86 -9.65
CA VAL A 498 -27.32 8.17 -9.31
C VAL A 498 -26.14 9.13 -9.52
N ILE A 499 -25.50 9.52 -8.42
CA ILE A 499 -24.38 10.49 -8.39
C ILE A 499 -23.01 9.82 -8.33
N ASP A 500 -22.94 8.52 -7.94
CA ASP A 500 -21.70 7.74 -7.97
C ASP A 500 -21.99 6.25 -8.18
N ARG A 501 -21.09 5.53 -8.85
CA ARG A 501 -21.20 4.08 -9.09
C ARG A 501 -19.84 3.45 -9.26
N TRP A 502 -19.61 2.29 -8.60
CA TRP A 502 -18.41 1.49 -8.77
C TRP A 502 -18.66 0.01 -8.48
N GLU A 503 -17.71 -0.85 -8.83
CA GLU A 503 -17.76 -2.28 -8.57
C GLU A 503 -16.53 -2.75 -7.79
N VAL A 504 -16.70 -3.71 -6.90
CA VAL A 504 -15.64 -4.29 -6.09
C VAL A 504 -15.76 -5.81 -6.11
N PRO A 505 -14.70 -6.55 -6.44
CA PRO A 505 -14.66 -7.99 -6.26
C PRO A 505 -14.57 -8.30 -4.76
N LEU A 506 -15.45 -9.14 -4.25
CA LEU A 506 -15.48 -9.58 -2.85
C LEU A 506 -15.37 -11.11 -2.78
N SER A 507 -14.56 -11.62 -1.85
CA SER A 507 -14.54 -13.03 -1.48
C SER A 507 -15.37 -13.21 -0.24
N VAL A 508 -16.52 -13.85 -0.37
CA VAL A 508 -17.46 -14.10 0.72
C VAL A 508 -17.09 -15.39 1.45
N PRO A 509 -16.75 -15.34 2.76
CA PRO A 509 -16.38 -16.52 3.52
C PRO A 509 -17.57 -17.46 3.72
N ASP A 510 -17.32 -18.76 3.89
CA ASP A 510 -18.34 -19.69 4.33
C ASP A 510 -18.53 -19.56 5.85
N LEU A 511 -19.67 -19.02 6.26
CA LEU A 511 -20.05 -18.81 7.67
C LEU A 511 -21.20 -19.75 8.09
N SER A 512 -21.42 -20.84 7.39
CA SER A 512 -22.50 -21.82 7.68
C SER A 512 -22.30 -22.56 9.01
N GLY A 513 -21.10 -22.53 9.59
CA GLY A 513 -20.72 -23.29 10.78
C GLY A 513 -20.34 -24.75 10.48
N ALA A 514 -20.38 -25.18 9.21
CA ALA A 514 -19.86 -26.51 8.82
C ALA A 514 -18.35 -26.60 9.05
N THR A 515 -17.63 -25.47 8.86
CA THR A 515 -16.22 -25.32 9.13
C THR A 515 -15.98 -24.18 10.11
N LEU A 516 -14.84 -24.18 10.80
CA LEU A 516 -14.44 -23.06 11.63
C LEU A 516 -14.22 -21.82 10.75
N ALA A 517 -14.91 -20.71 11.04
CA ALA A 517 -14.74 -19.46 10.34
C ALA A 517 -14.92 -18.26 11.28
N VAL A 518 -14.32 -17.13 10.95
CA VAL A 518 -14.44 -15.87 11.69
C VAL A 518 -15.07 -14.83 10.79
N ALA A 519 -16.18 -14.26 11.22
CA ALA A 519 -16.87 -13.20 10.51
C ALA A 519 -16.06 -11.89 10.56
N THR A 520 -16.36 -10.96 9.63
CA THR A 520 -15.71 -9.65 9.61
C THR A 520 -15.89 -8.90 10.92
N PRO A 521 -14.82 -8.40 11.56
CA PRO A 521 -14.91 -7.65 12.80
C PRO A 521 -15.72 -6.35 12.64
N VAL A 522 -16.61 -6.09 13.56
CA VAL A 522 -17.46 -4.90 13.61
C VAL A 522 -16.91 -3.91 14.62
N PHE A 523 -16.62 -2.72 14.18
CA PHE A 523 -16.12 -1.62 15.01
C PHE A 523 -17.31 -0.77 15.49
N THR A 524 -17.41 -0.54 16.78
CA THR A 524 -18.45 0.30 17.38
C THR A 524 -17.79 1.40 18.21
N ARG A 525 -18.02 2.64 17.82
CA ARG A 525 -17.48 3.81 18.50
C ARG A 525 -18.43 4.28 19.60
N ALA A 526 -17.92 4.44 20.81
CA ALA A 526 -18.64 5.08 21.89
C ALA A 526 -18.27 6.57 22.00
N ARG A 527 -19.28 7.42 22.13
CA ARG A 527 -19.10 8.87 22.30
C ARG A 527 -18.96 9.30 23.76
N THR A 528 -19.38 8.46 24.71
CA THR A 528 -19.31 8.72 26.15
C THR A 528 -18.78 7.49 26.88
N THR A 529 -18.23 7.71 28.08
CA THR A 529 -17.77 6.61 28.95
C THR A 529 -18.91 5.67 29.32
N ALA A 530 -20.12 6.18 29.55
CA ALA A 530 -21.28 5.35 29.85
C ALA A 530 -21.66 4.43 28.66
N ALA A 531 -21.68 4.97 27.42
CA ALA A 531 -21.91 4.19 26.23
C ALA A 531 -20.81 3.11 26.03
N PHE A 532 -19.55 3.47 26.29
CA PHE A 532 -18.44 2.51 26.20
C PHE A 532 -18.59 1.35 27.21
N GLN A 533 -18.96 1.67 28.45
CA GLN A 533 -19.22 0.63 29.44
C GLN A 533 -20.44 -0.24 29.08
N GLY A 534 -21.47 0.35 28.48
CA GLY A 534 -22.60 -0.39 27.92
C GLY A 534 -22.16 -1.37 26.83
N LEU A 535 -21.39 -0.89 25.85
CA LEU A 535 -20.82 -1.76 24.81
C LEU A 535 -20.02 -2.93 25.40
N ARG A 536 -19.17 -2.65 26.40
CA ARG A 536 -18.38 -3.71 27.06
C ARG A 536 -19.23 -4.78 27.72
N ARG A 537 -20.42 -4.43 28.23
CA ARG A 537 -21.38 -5.37 28.82
C ARG A 537 -22.20 -6.15 27.80
N GLY A 538 -22.11 -5.82 26.52
CA GLY A 538 -22.84 -6.50 25.46
C GLY A 538 -23.97 -5.67 24.83
N ASP A 539 -24.18 -4.42 25.27
CA ASP A 539 -25.20 -3.57 24.65
C ASP A 539 -24.94 -3.41 23.16
N ALA A 540 -26.00 -3.37 22.37
CA ALA A 540 -25.90 -3.06 20.96
C ALA A 540 -25.50 -1.60 20.75
N GLY A 541 -24.73 -1.32 19.71
CA GLY A 541 -24.40 0.03 19.27
C GLY A 541 -24.30 0.09 17.74
N PRO A 542 -24.50 1.26 17.14
CA PRO A 542 -24.39 1.39 15.70
C PRO A 542 -22.95 1.09 15.27
N PRO A 543 -22.76 0.24 14.24
CA PRO A 543 -21.44 -0.01 13.67
C PRO A 543 -20.87 1.29 13.10
N SER A 544 -19.57 1.49 13.25
CA SER A 544 -18.87 2.63 12.63
C SER A 544 -18.62 2.33 11.17
N PRO A 545 -19.19 3.08 10.21
CA PRO A 545 -18.89 2.93 8.79
C PRO A 545 -17.46 3.34 8.48
N ASP A 546 -16.91 4.27 9.26
CA ASP A 546 -15.51 4.66 9.19
C ASP A 546 -14.69 3.71 10.04
N ARG A 547 -13.53 3.36 9.53
CA ARG A 547 -12.47 2.74 10.31
C ARG A 547 -11.33 3.72 10.58
N GLU A 548 -11.70 5.01 10.64
CA GLU A 548 -10.83 6.12 11.02
C GLU A 548 -11.20 6.60 12.41
N PHE A 549 -10.27 6.51 13.33
CA PHE A 549 -10.48 6.82 14.74
C PHE A 549 -9.46 7.82 15.24
N ARG A 550 -9.86 8.66 16.18
CA ARG A 550 -8.93 9.52 16.92
C ARG A 550 -8.38 8.77 18.12
N THR A 551 -7.20 9.13 18.57
CA THR A 551 -6.61 8.56 19.80
C THR A 551 -7.49 8.76 21.04
N THR A 552 -8.44 9.69 21.00
CA THR A 552 -9.41 9.97 22.06
C THR A 552 -10.70 9.16 21.98
N ASP A 553 -10.94 8.48 20.86
CA ASP A 553 -12.13 7.67 20.68
C ASP A 553 -12.08 6.43 21.58
N MET A 554 -13.24 5.91 21.93
CA MET A 554 -13.43 4.66 22.64
C MET A 554 -14.12 3.69 21.67
N VAL A 555 -13.45 2.60 21.33
CA VAL A 555 -13.93 1.65 20.31
C VAL A 555 -13.91 0.24 20.87
N VAL A 556 -15.06 -0.43 20.78
CA VAL A 556 -15.20 -1.88 21.00
C VAL A 556 -15.29 -2.55 19.65
N VAL A 557 -14.48 -3.60 19.44
CA VAL A 557 -14.54 -4.41 18.23
C VAL A 557 -15.04 -5.81 18.56
N ARG A 558 -15.99 -6.30 17.76
CA ARG A 558 -16.65 -7.59 17.96
C ARG A 558 -16.55 -8.46 16.73
N ALA A 559 -16.35 -9.75 16.92
CA ALA A 559 -16.35 -10.76 15.86
C ALA A 559 -17.20 -11.96 16.25
N VAL A 560 -17.93 -12.49 15.27
CA VAL A 560 -18.65 -13.78 15.38
C VAL A 560 -17.69 -14.87 14.91
N VAL A 561 -17.61 -15.96 15.68
CA VAL A 561 -16.96 -17.20 15.25
C VAL A 561 -18.05 -18.18 14.86
N ALA A 562 -18.06 -18.59 13.59
CA ALA A 562 -18.91 -19.65 13.10
C ALA A 562 -18.21 -20.99 13.33
N GLU A 563 -18.85 -21.87 14.08
CA GLU A 563 -18.33 -23.21 14.44
C GLU A 563 -19.46 -24.21 14.66
N ALA A 564 -19.13 -25.50 14.61
CA ALA A 564 -20.09 -26.53 14.84
C ALA A 564 -20.69 -26.43 16.26
N ALA A 565 -21.96 -26.78 16.40
CA ALA A 565 -22.68 -26.73 17.67
C ALA A 565 -21.96 -27.54 18.78
N GLY A 566 -21.72 -26.90 19.92
CA GLY A 566 -21.04 -27.50 21.07
C GLY A 566 -19.51 -27.47 21.02
N ALA A 567 -18.91 -26.91 19.98
CA ALA A 567 -17.48 -26.66 19.93
C ALA A 567 -17.14 -25.28 20.52
N THR A 568 -15.92 -25.09 21.02
CA THR A 568 -15.42 -23.82 21.52
C THR A 568 -14.00 -23.60 20.98
N ALA A 569 -13.85 -22.61 20.12
CA ALA A 569 -12.54 -22.19 19.60
C ALA A 569 -11.88 -21.21 20.56
N ALA A 570 -10.56 -21.31 20.71
CA ALA A 570 -9.75 -20.25 21.33
C ALA A 570 -9.60 -19.08 20.36
N VAL A 571 -9.89 -17.86 20.83
CA VAL A 571 -9.82 -16.67 19.98
C VAL A 571 -8.83 -15.67 20.54
N ILE A 572 -7.93 -15.19 19.69
CA ILE A 572 -7.00 -14.11 19.98
C ILE A 572 -7.20 -12.96 18.99
N ALA A 573 -6.92 -11.76 19.44
CA ALA A 573 -6.92 -10.58 18.59
C ALA A 573 -5.53 -9.92 18.60
N GLU A 574 -5.05 -9.48 17.45
CA GLU A 574 -3.74 -8.87 17.29
C GLU A 574 -3.87 -7.59 16.48
N VAL A 575 -3.15 -6.55 16.92
CA VAL A 575 -2.93 -5.35 16.13
C VAL A 575 -1.62 -5.50 15.37
N LEU A 576 -1.66 -5.33 14.06
CA LEU A 576 -0.55 -5.50 13.16
C LEU A 576 -0.17 -4.16 12.50
N THR A 577 1.09 -4.03 12.11
CA THR A 577 1.53 -2.98 11.19
C THR A 577 0.96 -3.21 9.79
N ARG A 578 1.16 -2.26 8.89
CA ARG A 578 0.86 -2.38 7.45
C ARG A 578 1.56 -3.59 6.78
N GLN A 579 2.70 -4.06 7.31
CA GLN A 579 3.42 -5.24 6.79
C GLN A 579 2.98 -6.55 7.46
N GLY A 580 1.94 -6.54 8.29
CA GLY A 580 1.47 -7.72 8.99
C GLY A 580 2.27 -8.10 10.23
N LYS A 581 3.24 -7.27 10.69
CA LYS A 581 3.97 -7.52 11.93
C LYS A 581 3.11 -7.22 13.14
N VAL A 582 3.05 -8.15 14.10
CA VAL A 582 2.31 -7.99 15.36
C VAL A 582 2.91 -6.86 16.20
N LEU A 583 2.10 -5.85 16.51
CA LEU A 583 2.41 -4.76 17.44
C LEU A 583 1.94 -5.07 18.86
N ALA A 584 0.76 -5.65 18.97
CA ALA A 584 0.15 -6.00 20.25
C ALA A 584 -0.81 -7.17 20.10
N THR A 585 -0.81 -8.06 21.08
CA THR A 585 -1.85 -9.10 21.26
C THR A 585 -2.83 -8.61 22.31
N LEU A 586 -4.13 -8.63 21.98
CA LEU A 586 -5.19 -8.12 22.81
C LEU A 586 -6.00 -9.29 23.41
N PRO A 587 -6.31 -9.26 24.70
CA PRO A 587 -7.18 -10.27 25.30
C PRO A 587 -8.59 -10.12 24.74
N THR A 588 -9.18 -11.22 24.32
CA THR A 588 -10.59 -11.28 23.91
C THR A 588 -11.49 -11.67 25.08
N THR A 589 -12.67 -11.06 25.14
CA THR A 589 -13.74 -11.49 26.08
C THR A 589 -14.93 -12.01 25.27
N PHE A 590 -15.58 -13.06 25.77
CA PHE A 590 -16.77 -13.62 25.14
C PHE A 590 -18.01 -13.09 25.86
N THR A 591 -18.85 -12.36 25.14
CA THR A 591 -20.04 -11.70 25.70
C THR A 591 -21.18 -11.74 24.69
N GLY A 592 -22.35 -12.29 25.08
CA GLY A 592 -23.54 -12.32 24.23
C GLY A 592 -23.37 -13.07 22.90
N GLY A 593 -22.54 -14.13 22.87
CA GLY A 593 -22.25 -14.88 21.64
C GLY A 593 -21.20 -14.28 20.73
N LEU A 594 -20.52 -13.20 21.17
CA LEU A 594 -19.54 -12.47 20.40
C LEU A 594 -18.19 -12.41 21.13
N HIS A 595 -17.11 -12.57 20.39
CA HIS A 595 -15.77 -12.24 20.86
C HIS A 595 -15.52 -10.75 20.71
N GLN A 596 -15.09 -10.08 21.77
CA GLN A 596 -14.87 -8.64 21.76
C GLN A 596 -13.54 -8.23 22.37
N ILE A 597 -13.05 -7.07 21.93
CA ILE A 597 -11.88 -6.38 22.45
C ILE A 597 -12.16 -4.88 22.63
N ASP A 598 -11.45 -4.28 23.54
CA ASP A 598 -11.29 -2.84 23.61
C ASP A 598 -10.08 -2.44 22.75
N LEU A 599 -10.28 -1.62 21.72
CA LEU A 599 -9.18 -1.21 20.84
C LEU A 599 -8.33 -0.12 21.51
N PRO A 600 -7.02 -0.35 21.73
CA PRO A 600 -6.17 0.55 22.54
C PRO A 600 -5.66 1.75 21.73
N LEU A 601 -6.58 2.58 21.23
CA LEU A 601 -6.26 3.68 20.30
C LEU A 601 -5.24 4.69 20.87
N ARG A 602 -5.23 4.89 22.18
CA ARG A 602 -4.31 5.83 22.85
C ARG A 602 -2.84 5.41 22.80
N SER A 603 -2.59 4.10 22.69
CA SER A 603 -1.23 3.54 22.62
C SER A 603 -0.70 3.43 21.19
N LEU A 604 -1.53 3.73 20.19
CA LEU A 604 -1.16 3.68 18.79
C LEU A 604 -0.80 5.09 18.28
N ALA A 605 0.23 5.17 17.44
CA ALA A 605 0.56 6.39 16.71
C ALA A 605 -0.47 6.66 15.61
N LEU A 606 -0.45 7.86 15.03
CA LEU A 606 -1.22 8.12 13.80
C LEU A 606 -0.70 7.20 12.69
N GLY A 607 -1.60 6.60 11.93
CA GLY A 607 -1.23 5.66 10.86
C GLY A 607 -2.28 4.60 10.63
N GLU A 608 -2.01 3.70 9.69
CA GLU A 608 -2.87 2.58 9.36
C GLU A 608 -2.40 1.30 10.05
N TYR A 609 -3.36 0.51 10.47
CA TYR A 609 -3.16 -0.74 11.20
C TYR A 609 -4.12 -1.81 10.68
N VAL A 610 -3.79 -3.06 10.93
CA VAL A 610 -4.66 -4.18 10.66
C VAL A 610 -4.96 -4.89 11.98
N LEU A 611 -6.23 -5.12 12.24
CA LEU A 611 -6.71 -5.96 13.33
C LEU A 611 -6.95 -7.35 12.78
N ARG A 612 -6.36 -8.36 13.41
CA ARG A 612 -6.55 -9.77 13.08
C ARG A 612 -7.21 -10.50 14.24
N PHE A 613 -8.32 -11.17 13.97
CA PHE A 613 -8.92 -12.16 14.86
C PHE A 613 -8.58 -13.55 14.37
N THR A 614 -8.00 -14.36 15.22
CA THR A 614 -7.64 -15.76 14.92
C THR A 614 -8.42 -16.68 15.85
N ALA A 615 -9.20 -17.58 15.29
CA ALA A 615 -9.88 -18.66 16.00
C ALA A 615 -9.14 -19.97 15.77
N THR A 616 -8.84 -20.69 16.84
CA THR A 616 -8.12 -21.98 16.80
C THR A 616 -8.91 -23.06 17.50
N ARG A 617 -9.07 -24.23 16.83
CA ARG A 617 -9.72 -25.42 17.36
C ARG A 617 -8.90 -26.65 16.98
N GLY A 618 -8.25 -27.28 17.97
CA GLY A 618 -7.28 -28.35 17.72
C GLY A 618 -6.15 -27.87 16.78
N GLU A 619 -5.97 -28.54 15.67
CA GLU A 619 -4.97 -28.18 14.67
C GLU A 619 -5.48 -27.16 13.62
N THR A 620 -6.77 -26.85 13.62
CA THR A 620 -7.36 -25.91 12.66
C THR A 620 -7.31 -24.49 13.19
N SER A 621 -6.72 -23.59 12.43
CA SER A 621 -6.66 -22.16 12.74
C SER A 621 -7.17 -21.34 11.54
N VAL A 622 -8.07 -20.40 11.80
CA VAL A 622 -8.67 -19.52 10.80
C VAL A 622 -8.60 -18.08 11.29
N ALA A 623 -8.23 -17.16 10.42
CA ALA A 623 -8.13 -15.75 10.75
C ALA A 623 -8.97 -14.88 9.82
N THR A 624 -9.45 -13.76 10.35
CA THR A 624 -10.03 -12.65 9.60
C THR A 624 -9.29 -11.36 9.93
N THR A 625 -9.22 -10.46 8.98
CA THR A 625 -8.53 -9.18 9.13
C THR A 625 -9.44 -8.00 8.80
N ALA A 626 -9.22 -6.89 9.48
CA ALA A 626 -9.87 -5.63 9.17
C ALA A 626 -8.90 -4.46 9.39
N ALA A 627 -8.69 -3.63 8.39
CA ALA A 627 -7.84 -2.46 8.55
C ALA A 627 -8.60 -1.30 9.20
N PHE A 628 -7.85 -0.46 9.91
CA PHE A 628 -8.33 0.79 10.50
C PHE A 628 -7.20 1.83 10.54
N ALA A 629 -7.56 3.10 10.62
CA ALA A 629 -6.61 4.19 10.70
C ALA A 629 -6.78 4.98 12.00
N ILE A 630 -5.66 5.45 12.55
CA ILE A 630 -5.64 6.45 13.60
C ILE A 630 -5.38 7.81 12.95
N VAL A 631 -6.34 8.71 13.09
CA VAL A 631 -6.31 10.06 12.53
C VAL A 631 -6.26 11.14 13.63
N ARG A 632 -6.08 12.39 13.25
CA ARG A 632 -5.99 13.53 14.19
C ARG A 632 -7.27 13.79 14.95
#